data_d53c63efe7b49aebe4335d34915e4598
#
_entry.id   d53c63efe7b49aebe4335d34915e4598
#
_cell.length_a   1.000
_cell.length_b   1.000
_cell.length_c   1.000
_cell.angle_alpha   90.00
_cell.angle_beta   90.00
_cell.angle_gamma   90.00
#
_symmetry.space_group_name_H-M   'P 1'
#
loop_
_entity.id
_entity.type
_entity.pdbx_description
1 polymer ?
#
loop_
_entity_poly.entity_id
_entity_poly.type
_entity_poly.pdbx_seq_one_letter_code
_entity_poly.pdbx_strand_id
1 'polypeptide(L)'
;MQTTNLKELRELRTQEKAIKARIDEISTEATNEAVAILSSKGLEKGEFTIPGVGTFQLQRTDVIDMTNYNRYKGEDAIRWRQKNEQKEQSRKYQAALTREMKGINDAFVATHPDWTPDEIKLTVKVID
;
A
#
# COMPACT_ATOMS: atom_id res chain seq x y z
N MET A 1 28.99 33.64 13.24
CA MET A 1 28.37 32.31 12.99
C MET A 1 27.37 32.44 11.85
N GLN A 2 27.51 31.66 10.81
CA GLN A 2 26.55 31.63 9.72
C GLN A 2 25.42 30.64 10.01
N THR A 3 24.21 31.11 9.94
CA THR A 3 23.00 30.28 10.17
C THR A 3 22.02 30.30 9.00
N THR A 4 22.44 30.86 7.85
CA THR A 4 21.59 31.03 6.66
C THR A 4 21.09 29.70 6.13
N ASN A 5 21.96 28.69 6.04
CA ASN A 5 21.58 27.36 5.54
C ASN A 5 20.66 26.63 6.49
N LEU A 6 20.85 26.78 7.81
CA LEU A 6 19.95 26.17 8.79
C LEU A 6 18.56 26.79 8.74
N LYS A 7 18.49 28.10 8.57
CA LYS A 7 17.24 28.84 8.44
C LYS A 7 16.49 28.40 7.16
N GLU A 8 17.20 28.34 6.04
CA GLU A 8 16.63 27.88 4.76
C GLU A 8 16.14 26.43 4.87
N LEU A 9 16.93 25.55 5.50
CA LEU A 9 16.54 24.16 5.69
C LEU A 9 15.23 24.05 6.48
N ARG A 10 15.08 24.83 7.53
CA ARG A 10 13.85 24.86 8.34
C ARG A 10 12.65 25.29 7.50
N GLU A 11 12.82 26.33 6.68
CA GLU A 11 11.77 26.85 5.81
C GLU A 11 11.35 25.80 4.77
N LEU A 12 12.31 25.12 4.14
CA LEU A 12 12.05 24.07 3.15
C LEU A 12 11.34 22.86 3.78
N ARG A 13 11.74 22.46 4.98
CA ARG A 13 11.06 21.38 5.70
C ARG A 13 9.63 21.72 6.09
N THR A 14 9.37 22.98 6.43
CA THR A 14 8.03 23.46 6.71
C THR A 14 7.16 23.41 5.46
N GLN A 15 7.70 23.83 4.30
CA GLN A 15 7.01 23.75 3.01
C GLN A 15 6.75 22.30 2.62
N GLU A 16 7.73 21.42 2.76
CA GLU A 16 7.59 19.97 2.48
C GLU A 16 6.47 19.36 3.30
N LYS A 17 6.41 19.69 4.58
CA LYS A 17 5.36 19.19 5.49
C LYS A 17 3.98 19.67 5.06
N ALA A 18 3.85 20.94 4.67
CA ALA A 18 2.60 21.51 4.20
C ALA A 18 2.14 20.86 2.89
N ILE A 19 3.07 20.64 1.96
CA ILE A 19 2.80 19.95 0.68
C ILE A 19 2.34 18.51 0.93
N LYS A 20 3.03 17.79 1.81
CA LYS A 20 2.66 16.42 2.16
C LYS A 20 1.26 16.34 2.76
N ALA A 21 0.93 17.27 3.66
CA ALA A 21 -0.40 17.36 4.25
C ALA A 21 -1.48 17.57 3.18
N ARG A 22 -1.21 18.44 2.18
CA ARG A 22 -2.13 18.68 1.08
C ARG A 22 -2.30 17.46 0.19
N ILE A 23 -1.22 16.73 -0.10
CA ILE A 23 -1.28 15.47 -0.84
C ILE A 23 -2.18 14.47 -0.09
N ASP A 24 -2.00 14.34 1.21
CA ASP A 24 -2.81 13.43 2.02
C ASP A 24 -4.29 13.82 1.99
N GLU A 25 -4.61 15.12 2.03
CA GLU A 25 -5.98 15.62 1.96
C GLU A 25 -6.69 15.23 0.66
N ILE A 26 -6.01 15.35 -0.48
CA ILE A 26 -6.61 15.11 -1.79
C ILE A 26 -6.50 13.68 -2.28
N SER A 27 -5.67 12.84 -1.64
CA SER A 27 -5.38 11.47 -2.11
C SER A 27 -6.63 10.59 -2.20
N THR A 28 -7.53 10.68 -1.24
CA THR A 28 -8.77 9.90 -1.25
C THR A 28 -9.66 10.30 -2.41
N GLU A 29 -9.82 11.60 -2.65
CA GLU A 29 -10.63 12.11 -3.75
C GLU A 29 -10.02 11.78 -5.10
N ALA A 30 -8.70 11.91 -5.24
CA ALA A 30 -7.96 11.53 -6.44
C ALA A 30 -8.10 10.04 -6.75
N THR A 31 -8.04 9.20 -5.71
CA THR A 31 -8.26 7.76 -5.86
C THR A 31 -9.69 7.46 -6.34
N ASN A 32 -10.69 8.14 -5.79
CA ASN A 32 -12.08 7.98 -6.21
C ASN A 32 -12.28 8.42 -7.67
N GLU A 33 -11.65 9.49 -8.08
CA GLU A 33 -11.68 9.94 -9.49
C GLU A 33 -11.06 8.89 -10.42
N ALA A 34 -9.91 8.32 -10.03
CA ALA A 34 -9.25 7.27 -10.80
C ALA A 34 -10.12 6.00 -10.92
N VAL A 35 -10.76 5.60 -9.83
CA VAL A 35 -11.70 4.46 -9.82
C VAL A 35 -12.85 4.72 -10.79
N ALA A 36 -13.44 5.91 -10.78
CA ALA A 36 -14.53 6.26 -11.67
C ALA A 36 -14.11 6.20 -13.14
N ILE A 37 -12.93 6.74 -13.47
CA ILE A 37 -12.40 6.74 -14.84
C ILE A 37 -12.17 5.31 -15.34
N LEU A 38 -11.50 4.47 -14.54
CA LEU A 38 -11.20 3.09 -14.92
C LEU A 38 -12.46 2.22 -14.95
N SER A 39 -13.40 2.43 -14.03
CA SER A 39 -14.68 1.72 -14.00
C SER A 39 -15.50 1.98 -15.27
N SER A 40 -15.46 3.20 -15.80
CA SER A 40 -16.12 3.53 -17.07
C SER A 40 -15.54 2.73 -18.27
N LYS A 41 -14.32 2.22 -18.12
CA LYS A 41 -13.64 1.38 -19.10
C LYS A 41 -13.72 -0.12 -18.76
N GLY A 42 -14.45 -0.49 -17.70
CA GLY A 42 -14.55 -1.87 -17.22
C GLY A 42 -13.31 -2.39 -16.52
N LEU A 43 -12.46 -1.50 -15.98
CA LEU A 43 -11.19 -1.85 -15.33
C LEU A 43 -11.23 -1.53 -13.83
N GLU A 44 -10.57 -2.35 -13.04
CA GLU A 44 -10.43 -2.15 -11.58
C GLU A 44 -9.08 -1.53 -11.19
N LYS A 45 -8.09 -1.62 -12.07
CA LYS A 45 -6.74 -1.08 -11.88
C LYS A 45 -6.08 -0.85 -13.23
N GLY A 46 -4.96 -0.16 -13.25
CA GLY A 46 -4.14 0.04 -14.43
C GLY A 46 -3.80 1.49 -14.68
N GLU A 47 -3.17 1.72 -15.81
CA GLU A 47 -2.76 3.05 -16.25
C GLU A 47 -3.87 3.74 -17.05
N PHE A 48 -3.92 5.06 -16.95
CA PHE A 48 -4.78 5.90 -17.75
C PHE A 48 -4.14 7.27 -17.96
N THR A 49 -4.45 7.89 -19.08
CA THR A 49 -3.94 9.22 -19.43
C THR A 49 -5.10 10.19 -19.57
N ILE A 50 -4.97 11.35 -18.94
CA ILE A 50 -5.91 12.46 -19.10
C ILE A 50 -5.21 13.54 -19.90
N PRO A 51 -5.68 13.85 -21.12
CA PRO A 51 -5.06 14.88 -21.96
C PRO A 51 -4.95 16.22 -21.23
N GLY A 52 -3.75 16.81 -21.24
CA GLY A 52 -3.47 18.06 -20.56
C GLY A 52 -3.26 17.97 -19.05
N VAL A 53 -3.38 16.78 -18.47
CA VAL A 53 -3.18 16.56 -17.03
C VAL A 53 -2.01 15.63 -16.76
N GLY A 54 -1.99 14.45 -17.38
CA GLY A 54 -0.89 13.51 -17.22
C GLY A 54 -1.32 12.05 -17.29
N THR A 55 -0.34 11.18 -17.01
CA THR A 55 -0.53 9.73 -16.96
C THR A 55 -0.46 9.26 -15.52
N PHE A 56 -1.40 8.41 -15.15
CA PHE A 56 -1.56 7.92 -13.79
C PHE A 56 -1.72 6.40 -13.79
N GLN A 57 -1.45 5.80 -12.64
CA GLN A 57 -1.68 4.38 -12.42
C GLN A 57 -2.49 4.20 -11.14
N LEU A 58 -3.62 3.50 -11.25
CA LEU A 58 -4.37 3.05 -10.08
C LEU A 58 -3.84 1.66 -9.70
N GLN A 59 -3.28 1.55 -8.52
CA GLN A 59 -2.78 0.30 -7.95
C GLN A 59 -3.80 -0.23 -6.96
N ARG A 60 -4.03 -1.54 -7.02
CA ARG A 60 -4.90 -2.25 -6.10
C ARG A 60 -4.11 -3.32 -5.35
N THR A 61 -4.21 -3.31 -4.04
CA THR A 61 -3.64 -4.35 -3.18
C THR A 61 -4.76 -5.02 -2.41
N ASP A 62 -4.91 -6.33 -2.59
CA ASP A 62 -5.84 -7.15 -1.85
C ASP A 62 -5.14 -7.62 -0.58
N VAL A 63 -5.66 -7.22 0.56
CA VAL A 63 -5.06 -7.50 1.86
C VAL A 63 -5.62 -8.78 2.44
N ILE A 64 -4.74 -9.65 2.90
CA ILE A 64 -5.07 -10.84 3.67
C ILE A 64 -4.53 -10.64 5.10
N ASP A 65 -5.42 -10.69 6.09
CA ASP A 65 -5.08 -10.47 7.49
C ASP A 65 -5.12 -11.78 8.28
N MET A 66 -3.99 -12.48 8.30
CA MET A 66 -3.82 -13.75 9.02
C MET A 66 -3.82 -13.59 10.54
N THR A 67 -3.87 -12.36 11.06
CA THR A 67 -4.04 -12.12 12.50
C THR A 67 -5.48 -12.35 12.96
N ASN A 68 -6.43 -12.45 12.02
CA ASN A 68 -7.83 -12.72 12.32
C ASN A 68 -8.02 -14.21 12.63
N TYR A 69 -8.01 -14.56 13.90
CA TYR A 69 -8.17 -15.95 14.39
C TYR A 69 -9.51 -16.58 14.03
N ASN A 70 -10.55 -15.77 13.87
CA ASN A 70 -11.89 -16.28 13.55
C ASN A 70 -11.99 -16.72 12.09
N ARG A 71 -11.26 -16.06 11.20
CA ARG A 71 -11.32 -16.35 9.77
C ARG A 71 -10.24 -17.35 9.33
N TYR A 72 -9.02 -17.25 9.87
CA TYR A 72 -7.87 -18.05 9.45
C TYR A 72 -7.43 -18.98 10.57
N LYS A 73 -7.79 -20.26 10.47
CA LYS A 73 -7.57 -21.27 11.52
C LYS A 73 -6.66 -22.42 11.12
N GLY A 74 -6.27 -22.51 9.84
CA GLY A 74 -5.47 -23.61 9.31
C GLY A 74 -3.96 -23.47 9.58
N GLU A 75 -3.20 -24.46 9.09
CA GLU A 75 -1.75 -24.49 9.25
C GLU A 75 -1.04 -23.28 8.63
N ASP A 76 -1.54 -22.78 7.50
CA ASP A 76 -0.98 -21.60 6.85
C ASP A 76 -1.02 -20.39 7.78
N ALA A 77 -2.14 -20.18 8.46
CA ALA A 77 -2.30 -19.09 9.41
C ALA A 77 -1.36 -19.25 10.62
N ILE A 78 -1.20 -20.48 11.12
CA ILE A 78 -0.30 -20.77 12.23
C ILE A 78 1.16 -20.46 11.83
N ARG A 79 1.59 -20.90 10.65
CA ARG A 79 2.94 -20.62 10.14
C ARG A 79 3.17 -19.11 9.92
N TRP A 80 2.18 -18.43 9.36
CA TRP A 80 2.25 -16.99 9.15
C TRP A 80 2.42 -16.24 10.47
N ARG A 81 1.62 -16.60 11.48
CA ARG A 81 1.68 -15.96 12.82
C ARG A 81 3.00 -16.21 13.52
N GLN A 82 3.58 -17.41 13.39
CA GLN A 82 4.90 -17.71 13.93
C GLN A 82 5.98 -16.83 13.30
N LYS A 83 5.94 -16.66 11.98
CA LYS A 83 6.89 -15.79 11.28
C LYS A 83 6.67 -14.32 11.62
N ASN A 84 5.43 -13.88 11.79
CA ASN A 84 5.12 -12.52 12.22
C ASN A 84 5.70 -12.24 13.61
N GLU A 85 5.58 -13.17 14.53
CA GLU A 85 6.18 -13.07 15.87
C GLU A 85 7.70 -12.98 15.79
N GLN A 86 8.34 -13.82 14.99
CA GLN A 86 9.78 -13.75 14.76
C GLN A 86 10.20 -12.39 14.17
N LYS A 87 9.42 -11.86 13.23
CA LYS A 87 9.68 -10.56 12.62
C LYS A 87 9.62 -9.42 13.64
N GLU A 88 8.68 -9.46 14.57
CA GLU A 88 8.56 -8.46 15.62
C GLU A 88 9.75 -8.51 16.60
N GLN A 89 10.31 -9.68 16.83
CA GLN A 89 11.40 -9.89 17.77
C GLN A 89 12.80 -9.70 17.17
N SER A 90 12.93 -9.73 15.86
CA SER A 90 14.23 -9.65 15.18
C SER A 90 14.23 -8.63 14.05
N ARG A 91 15.08 -7.61 14.18
CA ARG A 91 15.27 -6.63 13.11
C ARG A 91 16.11 -7.16 11.94
N LYS A 92 16.96 -8.15 12.21
CA LYS A 92 17.95 -8.62 11.24
C LYS A 92 17.33 -9.35 10.05
N TYR A 93 16.25 -10.11 10.27
CA TYR A 93 15.65 -10.98 9.25
C TYR A 93 14.31 -10.49 8.73
N GLN A 94 13.96 -9.23 8.96
CA GLN A 94 12.63 -8.71 8.61
C GLN A 94 12.29 -8.84 7.12
N ALA A 95 13.23 -8.53 6.24
CA ALA A 95 13.00 -8.64 4.79
C ALA A 95 12.75 -10.09 4.35
N ALA A 96 13.54 -11.02 4.89
CA ALA A 96 13.38 -12.46 4.58
C ALA A 96 12.06 -12.99 5.12
N LEU A 97 11.72 -12.66 6.37
CA LEU A 97 10.45 -13.07 6.99
C LEU A 97 9.25 -12.48 6.27
N THR A 98 9.31 -11.23 5.85
CA THR A 98 8.25 -10.59 5.07
C THR A 98 8.00 -11.33 3.76
N ARG A 99 9.05 -11.76 3.05
CA ARG A 99 8.92 -12.55 1.83
C ARG A 99 8.31 -13.92 2.09
N GLU A 100 8.71 -14.59 3.17
CA GLU A 100 8.15 -15.88 3.57
C GLU A 100 6.68 -15.77 3.94
N MET A 101 6.29 -14.72 4.68
CA MET A 101 4.91 -14.43 5.02
C MET A 101 4.06 -14.16 3.77
N LYS A 102 4.59 -13.40 2.82
CA LYS A 102 3.94 -13.17 1.54
C LYS A 102 3.75 -14.47 0.76
N GLY A 103 4.76 -15.35 0.75
CA GLY A 103 4.65 -16.67 0.14
C GLY A 103 3.54 -17.52 0.73
N ILE A 104 3.35 -17.47 2.04
CA ILE A 104 2.26 -18.16 2.73
C ILE A 104 0.90 -17.59 2.30
N ASN A 105 0.78 -16.26 2.25
CA ASN A 105 -0.43 -15.60 1.78
C ASN A 105 -0.77 -15.98 0.35
N ASP A 106 0.21 -15.94 -0.55
CA ASP A 106 0.02 -16.25 -1.97
C ASP A 106 -0.40 -17.72 -2.17
N ALA A 107 0.22 -18.65 -1.43
CA ALA A 107 -0.14 -20.07 -1.47
C ALA A 107 -1.55 -20.30 -0.94
N PHE A 108 -1.95 -19.62 0.13
CA PHE A 108 -3.31 -19.69 0.67
C PHE A 108 -4.34 -19.24 -0.36
N VAL A 109 -4.13 -18.09 -0.97
CA VAL A 109 -5.03 -17.54 -2.00
C VAL A 109 -5.14 -18.50 -3.20
N ALA A 110 -4.02 -19.08 -3.62
CA ALA A 110 -3.99 -20.03 -4.74
C ALA A 110 -4.79 -21.31 -4.46
N THR A 111 -4.87 -21.74 -3.19
CA THR A 111 -5.60 -22.95 -2.79
C THR A 111 -7.01 -22.68 -2.32
N HIS A 112 -7.42 -21.41 -2.22
CA HIS A 112 -8.76 -21.02 -1.77
C HIS A 112 -9.40 -20.05 -2.79
N PRO A 113 -9.91 -20.58 -3.92
CA PRO A 113 -10.45 -19.73 -5.00
C PRO A 113 -11.64 -18.86 -4.58
N ASP A 114 -12.36 -19.26 -3.50
CA ASP A 114 -13.49 -18.49 -2.96
C ASP A 114 -13.06 -17.40 -1.97
N TRP A 115 -11.75 -17.24 -1.74
CA TRP A 115 -11.25 -16.24 -0.83
C TRP A 115 -11.58 -14.83 -1.32
N THR A 116 -12.02 -13.97 -0.38
CA THR A 116 -12.24 -12.55 -0.62
C THR A 116 -11.30 -11.73 0.26
N PRO A 117 -10.78 -10.59 -0.23
CA PRO A 117 -9.87 -9.77 0.56
C PRO A 117 -10.48 -9.30 1.89
N ASP A 118 -9.67 -9.24 2.94
CA ASP A 118 -10.05 -8.62 4.21
C ASP A 118 -10.17 -7.11 4.07
N GLU A 119 -9.34 -6.54 3.20
CA GLU A 119 -9.32 -5.13 2.88
C GLU A 119 -8.81 -4.97 1.45
N ILE A 120 -9.31 -3.97 0.73
CA ILE A 120 -8.79 -3.58 -0.57
C ILE A 120 -8.17 -2.19 -0.42
N LYS A 121 -6.87 -2.08 -0.70
CA LYS A 121 -6.16 -0.80 -0.71
C LYS A 121 -5.98 -0.31 -2.13
N LEU A 122 -6.42 0.92 -2.38
CA LEU A 122 -6.31 1.57 -3.67
C LEU A 122 -5.41 2.81 -3.53
N THR A 123 -4.45 2.94 -4.43
CA THR A 123 -3.56 4.10 -4.48
C THR A 123 -3.37 4.57 -5.91
N VAL A 124 -3.28 5.88 -6.10
CA VAL A 124 -2.98 6.49 -7.38
C VAL A 124 -1.52 6.93 -7.38
N LYS A 125 -0.81 6.57 -8.45
CA LYS A 125 0.56 6.98 -8.68
C LYS A 125 0.63 7.86 -9.92
N VAL A 126 1.39 8.94 -9.85
CA VAL A 126 1.72 9.78 -11.01
C VAL A 126 2.88 9.12 -11.75
N ILE A 127 2.69 8.84 -13.05
CA ILE A 127 3.68 8.12 -13.86
C ILE A 127 4.61 9.07 -14.59
N ASP A 128 4.11 10.22 -15.03
CA ASP A 128 4.91 11.21 -15.79
C ASP A 128 5.08 12.55 -15.09
#